data_15c0fe04f5b4cefc9d54dabd962c3870
#
_entry.id   15c0fe04f5b4cefc9d54dabd962c3870
#
_cell.length_a   1.000
_cell.length_b   1.000
_cell.length_c   1.000
_cell.angle_alpha   90.00
_cell.angle_beta   90.00
_cell.angle_gamma   90.00
#
_symmetry.space_group_name_H-M   'P 1'
#
loop_
_entity.id
_entity.type
_entity.pdbx_description
1 polymer ?
#
loop_
_entity_poly.entity_id
_entity_poly.type
_entity_poly.pdbx_seq_one_letter_code
_entity_poly.pdbx_strand_id
1 'polypeptide(L)'
;MFILAADLDRLKMINDTYGHSEGDNAIAVTANALNTSCINNEICARTGGDEFVVIGCGNYNENIVNGYIEAINGFFRRYNESSNKPYKVEASIGVYCGFIDECTTLKELVDIADKEMYDNKNKKRANRSD
;
A
#
# COMPACT_ATOMS: atom_id res chain seq x y z
N MET A 1 14.78 -9.36 4.51
CA MET A 1 14.29 -8.10 3.93
C MET A 1 12.80 -8.18 3.70
N PHE A 2 12.14 -7.05 3.83
CA PHE A 2 10.71 -6.90 3.63
C PHE A 2 10.48 -5.76 2.65
N ILE A 3 9.67 -5.99 1.62
CA ILE A 3 9.25 -4.97 0.68
C ILE A 3 7.74 -5.04 0.54
N LEU A 4 7.11 -3.89 0.64
CA LEU A 4 5.68 -3.75 0.44
C LEU A 4 5.45 -2.72 -0.67
N ALA A 5 4.67 -3.11 -1.66
CA ALA A 5 4.18 -2.20 -2.69
C ALA A 5 2.70 -1.93 -2.43
N ALA A 6 2.31 -0.68 -2.48
CA ALA A 6 0.93 -0.27 -2.28
C ALA A 6 0.51 0.69 -3.39
N ASP A 7 -0.71 0.53 -3.86
CA ASP A 7 -1.31 1.38 -4.88
C ASP A 7 -2.69 1.79 -4.40
N LEU A 8 -2.94 3.09 -4.35
CA LEU A 8 -4.22 3.63 -3.91
C LEU A 8 -5.32 3.23 -4.88
N ASP A 9 -6.38 2.61 -4.36
CA ASP A 9 -7.49 2.15 -5.18
C ASP A 9 -8.40 3.32 -5.58
N ARG A 10 -8.79 3.34 -6.85
CA ARG A 10 -9.80 4.25 -7.39
C ARG A 10 -9.48 5.73 -7.27
N LEU A 11 -8.19 6.10 -7.26
CA LEU A 11 -7.78 7.51 -7.17
C LEU A 11 -8.36 8.34 -8.33
N LYS A 12 -8.37 7.80 -9.54
CA LYS A 12 -8.94 8.49 -10.69
C LYS A 12 -10.42 8.81 -10.46
N MET A 13 -11.18 7.86 -9.94
CA MET A 13 -12.60 8.06 -9.64
C MET A 13 -12.77 9.16 -8.57
N ILE A 14 -11.94 9.16 -7.53
CA ILE A 14 -11.99 10.20 -6.49
C ILE A 14 -11.71 11.57 -7.10
N ASN A 15 -10.66 11.70 -7.91
CA ASN A 15 -10.33 12.94 -8.59
C ASN A 15 -11.45 13.41 -9.51
N ASP A 16 -11.96 12.51 -10.35
CA ASP A 16 -12.97 12.86 -11.35
C ASP A 16 -14.32 13.23 -10.72
N THR A 17 -14.67 12.57 -9.61
CA THR A 17 -15.98 12.77 -8.96
C THR A 17 -15.97 13.87 -7.92
N TYR A 18 -14.89 13.97 -7.12
CA TYR A 18 -14.83 14.86 -5.96
C TYR A 18 -13.76 15.94 -6.06
N GLY A 19 -12.92 15.90 -7.09
CA GLY A 19 -11.87 16.88 -7.34
C GLY A 19 -10.51 16.48 -6.81
N HIS A 20 -9.47 17.14 -7.32
CA HIS A 20 -8.08 16.82 -7.00
C HIS A 20 -7.72 17.07 -5.53
N SER A 21 -8.39 18.00 -4.84
CA SER A 21 -8.19 18.19 -3.41
C SER A 21 -8.55 16.95 -2.61
N GLU A 22 -9.62 16.26 -2.98
CA GLU A 22 -10.00 15.01 -2.33
C GLU A 22 -9.07 13.87 -2.72
N GLY A 23 -8.58 13.85 -3.96
CA GLY A 23 -7.53 12.92 -4.37
C GLY A 23 -6.24 13.11 -3.56
N ASP A 24 -5.83 14.34 -3.36
CA ASP A 24 -4.66 14.68 -2.52
C ASP A 24 -4.88 14.23 -1.07
N ASN A 25 -6.09 14.38 -0.55
CA ASN A 25 -6.45 13.86 0.76
C ASN A 25 -6.29 12.34 0.83
N ALA A 26 -6.77 11.63 -0.17
CA ALA A 26 -6.63 10.17 -0.23
C ALA A 26 -5.16 9.73 -0.25
N ILE A 27 -4.31 10.45 -0.98
CA ILE A 27 -2.86 10.22 -1.01
C ILE A 27 -2.25 10.47 0.38
N ALA A 28 -2.62 11.56 1.04
CA ALA A 28 -2.12 11.88 2.38
C ALA A 28 -2.55 10.83 3.42
N VAL A 29 -3.78 10.36 3.35
CA VAL A 29 -4.28 9.29 4.22
C VAL A 29 -3.49 8.00 4.02
N THR A 30 -3.21 7.65 2.77
CA THR A 30 -2.40 6.46 2.44
C THR A 30 -0.98 6.59 3.00
N ALA A 31 -0.34 7.75 2.82
CA ALA A 31 0.98 8.00 3.39
C ALA A 31 0.97 7.87 4.91
N ASN A 32 -0.05 8.40 5.57
CA ASN A 32 -0.19 8.30 7.03
C ASN A 32 -0.41 6.86 7.48
N ALA A 33 -1.20 6.07 6.75
CA ALA A 33 -1.42 4.67 7.05
C ALA A 33 -0.11 3.89 7.03
N LEU A 34 0.72 4.11 6.00
CA LEU A 34 2.01 3.44 5.86
C LEU A 34 3.00 3.91 6.93
N ASN A 35 3.15 5.21 7.13
CA ASN A 35 4.09 5.76 8.10
C ASN A 35 3.74 5.36 9.53
N THR A 36 2.47 5.35 9.89
CA THR A 36 2.01 4.95 11.22
C THR A 36 2.24 3.46 11.48
N SER A 37 2.14 2.65 10.43
CA SER A 37 2.30 1.19 10.54
C SER A 37 3.77 0.76 10.50
N CYS A 38 4.67 1.59 9.98
CA CYS A 38 6.10 1.31 9.85
C CYS A 38 6.83 1.72 11.12
N ILE A 39 6.85 0.84 12.12
CA ILE A 39 7.31 1.15 13.48
C ILE A 39 8.75 0.74 13.76
N ASN A 40 9.44 0.05 12.84
CA ASN A 40 10.78 -0.51 13.04
C ASN A 40 11.80 0.06 12.05
N ASN A 41 11.76 1.37 11.83
CA ASN A 41 12.68 2.09 10.94
C ASN A 41 12.60 1.67 9.47
N GLU A 42 11.46 1.18 9.02
CA GLU A 42 11.23 0.95 7.61
C GLU A 42 11.22 2.28 6.85
N ILE A 43 11.69 2.23 5.61
CA ILE A 43 11.67 3.39 4.71
C ILE A 43 10.38 3.33 3.90
N CYS A 44 9.62 4.41 3.94
CA CYS A 44 8.41 4.55 3.14
C CYS A 44 8.62 5.65 2.12
N ALA A 45 8.38 5.35 0.85
CA ALA A 45 8.53 6.31 -0.24
C ALA A 45 7.33 6.28 -1.18
N ARG A 46 6.92 7.45 -1.65
CA ARG A 46 5.97 7.57 -2.75
C ARG A 46 6.74 7.50 -4.05
N THR A 47 6.44 6.51 -4.87
CA THR A 47 7.18 6.24 -6.11
C THR A 47 6.45 6.67 -7.38
N GLY A 48 5.19 7.00 -7.26
CA GLY A 48 4.36 7.45 -8.38
C GLY A 48 3.19 8.27 -7.86
N GLY A 49 2.23 8.58 -8.73
CA GLY A 49 1.05 9.36 -8.37
C GLY A 49 0.25 8.72 -7.23
N ASP A 50 0.00 7.44 -7.35
CA ASP A 50 -0.81 6.64 -6.43
C ASP A 50 -0.04 5.45 -5.85
N GLU A 51 1.27 5.38 -6.06
CA GLU A 51 2.12 4.25 -5.69
C GLU A 51 3.08 4.59 -4.55
N PHE A 52 3.22 3.62 -3.63
CA PHE A 52 4.11 3.70 -2.48
C PHE A 52 4.89 2.41 -2.34
N VAL A 53 6.11 2.51 -1.82
CA VAL A 53 6.96 1.35 -1.50
C VAL A 53 7.47 1.51 -0.07
N VAL A 54 7.42 0.42 0.68
CA VAL A 54 8.00 0.32 2.02
C VAL A 54 9.11 -0.71 1.98
N ILE A 55 10.27 -0.38 2.53
CA ILE A 55 11.42 -1.26 2.59
C ILE A 55 11.87 -1.39 4.03
N GLY A 56 11.95 -2.63 4.51
CA GLY A 56 12.50 -2.96 5.82
C GLY A 56 13.69 -3.90 5.68
N CYS A 57 14.80 -3.56 6.35
CA CYS A 57 15.98 -4.39 6.42
C CYS A 57 16.01 -5.09 7.77
N GLY A 58 16.41 -6.37 7.77
CA GLY A 58 16.48 -7.16 8.99
C GLY A 58 15.70 -8.46 8.86
N ASN A 59 15.34 -9.03 9.99
CA ASN A 59 14.65 -10.31 10.05
C ASN A 59 13.14 -10.11 10.04
N TYR A 60 12.55 -10.40 8.91
CA TYR A 60 11.10 -10.40 8.73
C TYR A 60 10.63 -11.81 8.41
N ASN A 61 9.44 -12.15 8.87
CA ASN A 61 8.77 -13.39 8.52
C ASN A 61 7.33 -13.09 8.10
N GLU A 62 6.65 -14.10 7.60
CA GLU A 62 5.30 -13.96 7.10
C GLU A 62 4.31 -13.44 8.15
N ASN A 63 4.45 -13.88 9.41
CA ASN A 63 3.58 -13.43 10.49
C ASN A 63 3.78 -11.94 10.79
N ILE A 64 5.03 -11.47 10.81
CA ILE A 64 5.36 -10.06 11.02
C ILE A 64 4.81 -9.22 9.87
N VAL A 65 5.01 -9.67 8.63
CA VAL A 65 4.53 -8.97 7.43
C VAL A 65 3.00 -8.88 7.42
N ASN A 66 2.31 -9.97 7.78
CA ASN A 66 0.85 -9.96 7.89
C ASN A 66 0.36 -8.97 8.96
N GLY A 67 1.13 -8.80 10.04
CA GLY A 67 0.85 -7.78 11.06
C GLY A 67 0.89 -6.36 10.50
N TYR A 68 1.87 -6.06 9.65
CA TYR A 68 1.93 -4.76 8.95
C TYR A 68 0.73 -4.55 8.04
N ILE A 69 0.37 -5.56 7.26
CA ILE A 69 -0.79 -5.47 6.35
C ILE A 69 -2.07 -5.23 7.14
N GLU A 70 -2.27 -5.95 8.25
CA GLU A 70 -3.44 -5.76 9.11
C GLU A 70 -3.48 -4.37 9.73
N ALA A 71 -2.33 -3.84 10.15
CA ALA A 71 -2.22 -2.49 10.72
C ALA A 71 -2.60 -1.43 9.68
N ILE A 72 -2.11 -1.58 8.45
CA ILE A 72 -2.40 -0.65 7.35
C ILE A 72 -3.91 -0.69 7.02
N ASN A 73 -4.45 -1.87 6.82
CA ASN A 73 -5.88 -2.03 6.51
C ASN A 73 -6.77 -1.58 7.66
N GLY A 74 -6.34 -1.79 8.89
CA GLY A 74 -7.03 -1.29 10.08
C GLY A 74 -7.07 0.23 10.14
N PHE A 75 -5.97 0.88 9.75
CA PHE A 75 -5.92 2.34 9.64
C PHE A 75 -6.95 2.87 8.63
N PHE A 76 -6.99 2.28 7.44
CA PHE A 76 -7.98 2.67 6.42
C PHE A 76 -9.41 2.47 6.92
N ARG A 77 -9.69 1.35 7.57
CA ARG A 77 -11.02 1.06 8.08
C ARG A 77 -11.47 2.10 9.11
N ARG A 78 -10.61 2.42 10.07
CA ARG A 78 -10.90 3.45 11.09
C ARG A 78 -11.10 4.82 10.47
N TYR A 79 -10.24 5.18 9.50
CA TYR A 79 -10.40 6.45 8.78
C TYR A 79 -11.73 6.50 8.05
N ASN A 80 -12.07 5.45 7.30
CA ASN A 80 -13.29 5.42 6.50
C ASN A 80 -14.55 5.49 7.37
N GLU A 81 -14.51 4.89 8.57
CA GLU A 81 -15.63 4.93 9.51
C GLU A 81 -15.84 6.31 10.13
N SER A 82 -14.78 7.09 10.31
CA SER A 82 -14.84 8.36 11.07
C SER A 82 -14.78 9.61 10.19
N SER A 83 -14.38 9.51 8.93
CA SER A 83 -14.08 10.66 8.10
C SER A 83 -15.30 11.39 7.55
N ASN A 84 -16.45 10.74 7.47
CA ASN A 84 -17.66 11.25 6.83
C ASN A 84 -17.49 11.67 5.36
N LYS A 85 -16.45 11.15 4.70
CA LYS A 85 -16.22 11.41 3.28
C LYS A 85 -17.17 10.55 2.43
N PRO A 86 -17.57 11.05 1.25
CA PRO A 86 -18.48 10.30 0.36
C PRO A 86 -17.76 9.19 -0.41
N TYR A 87 -16.48 8.95 -0.15
CA TYR A 87 -15.69 7.88 -0.75
C TYR A 87 -14.89 7.17 0.34
N LYS A 88 -14.43 5.97 0.01
CA LYS A 88 -13.52 5.20 0.87
C LYS A 88 -12.09 5.31 0.36
N VAL A 89 -11.13 5.37 1.27
CA VAL A 89 -9.70 5.30 0.96
C VAL A 89 -9.25 3.87 1.22
N GLU A 90 -8.74 3.21 0.18
CA GLU A 90 -8.26 1.84 0.24
C GLU A 90 -7.02 1.72 -0.66
N ALA A 91 -6.19 0.75 -0.37
CA ALA A 91 -5.01 0.45 -1.19
C ALA A 91 -4.93 -1.04 -1.47
N SER A 92 -4.39 -1.38 -2.62
CA SER A 92 -3.99 -2.74 -2.95
C SER A 92 -2.54 -2.93 -2.57
N ILE A 93 -2.21 -4.03 -1.92
CA ILE A 93 -0.91 -4.29 -1.33
C ILE A 93 -0.35 -5.60 -1.87
N GLY A 94 0.96 -5.59 -2.17
CA GLY A 94 1.73 -6.76 -2.45
C GLY A 94 3.02 -6.72 -1.65
N VAL A 95 3.57 -7.90 -1.32
CA VAL A 95 4.74 -7.96 -0.45
C VAL A 95 5.77 -8.96 -0.97
N TYR A 96 7.02 -8.70 -0.64
CA TYR A 96 8.11 -9.66 -0.70
C TYR A 96 8.73 -9.76 0.69
N CYS A 97 8.99 -10.98 1.13
CA CYS A 97 9.68 -11.24 2.39
C CYS A 97 10.69 -12.36 2.17
N GLY A 98 11.94 -12.13 2.47
CA GLY A 98 12.99 -13.14 2.26
C GLY A 98 14.38 -12.57 2.41
N PHE A 99 15.35 -13.34 1.98
CA PHE A 99 16.76 -12.95 2.01
C PHE A 99 17.17 -12.30 0.69
N ILE A 100 18.12 -11.37 0.80
CA ILE A 100 18.83 -10.85 -0.38
C ILE A 100 20.08 -11.68 -0.56
N ASP A 101 20.30 -12.15 -1.78
CA ASP A 101 21.57 -12.75 -2.17
C ASP A 101 22.36 -11.79 -3.08
N GLU A 102 23.60 -12.15 -3.40
CA GLU A 102 24.49 -11.31 -4.21
C GLU A 102 24.02 -11.16 -5.68
N CYS A 103 23.13 -12.03 -6.13
CA CYS A 103 22.65 -12.06 -7.51
C CYS A 103 21.32 -11.33 -7.71
N THR A 104 20.66 -10.91 -6.61
CA THR A 104 19.33 -10.30 -6.65
C THR A 104 19.42 -8.79 -6.43
N THR A 105 18.80 -8.03 -7.31
CA THR A 105 18.75 -6.56 -7.17
C THR A 105 17.52 -6.14 -6.39
N LEU A 106 17.60 -4.97 -5.75
CA LEU A 106 16.45 -4.39 -5.08
C LEU A 106 15.26 -4.21 -6.04
N LYS A 107 15.55 -3.81 -7.29
CA LYS A 107 14.51 -3.66 -8.32
C LYS A 107 13.75 -4.96 -8.55
N GLU A 108 14.44 -6.09 -8.63
CA GLU A 108 13.78 -7.39 -8.81
C GLU A 108 12.83 -7.72 -7.66
N LEU A 109 13.22 -7.40 -6.43
CA LEU A 109 12.39 -7.65 -5.24
C LEU A 109 11.18 -6.72 -5.21
N VAL A 110 11.36 -5.46 -5.57
CA VAL A 110 10.26 -4.50 -5.70
C VAL A 110 9.29 -4.97 -6.79
N ASP A 111 9.79 -5.46 -7.92
CA ASP A 111 8.96 -5.98 -9.01
C ASP A 111 8.10 -7.17 -8.56
N ILE A 112 8.63 -8.04 -7.69
CA ILE A 112 7.86 -9.16 -7.12
C ILE A 112 6.70 -8.65 -6.28
N ALA A 113 6.95 -7.71 -5.39
CA ALA A 113 5.93 -7.09 -4.55
C ALA A 113 4.88 -6.35 -5.40
N ASP A 114 5.35 -5.64 -6.41
CA ASP A 114 4.51 -4.89 -7.33
C ASP A 114 3.57 -5.80 -8.12
N LYS A 115 4.07 -6.94 -8.60
CA LYS A 115 3.25 -7.92 -9.31
C LYS A 115 2.13 -8.47 -8.42
N GLU A 116 2.44 -8.83 -7.18
CA GLU A 116 1.44 -9.29 -6.23
C GLU A 116 0.40 -8.19 -5.95
N MET A 117 0.84 -6.97 -5.82
CA MET A 117 -0.04 -5.81 -5.63
C MET A 117 -1.02 -5.67 -6.81
N TYR A 118 -0.53 -5.77 -8.05
CA TYR A 118 -1.37 -5.73 -9.23
C TYR A 118 -2.36 -6.88 -9.31
N ASP A 119 -1.92 -8.10 -8.95
CA ASP A 119 -2.82 -9.26 -8.90
C ASP A 119 -3.94 -9.03 -7.89
N ASN A 120 -3.62 -8.49 -6.72
CA ASN A 120 -4.60 -8.16 -5.68
C ASN A 120 -5.55 -7.05 -6.14
N LYS A 121 -5.04 -6.04 -6.82
CA LYS A 121 -5.85 -4.96 -7.39
C LYS A 121 -6.84 -5.48 -8.43
N ASN A 122 -6.38 -6.39 -9.30
CA ASN A 122 -7.24 -7.00 -10.32
C ASN A 122 -8.33 -7.87 -9.71
N LYS A 123 -8.03 -8.60 -8.62
CA LYS A 123 -9.04 -9.37 -7.88
C LYS A 123 -10.12 -8.46 -7.30
N LYS A 124 -9.75 -7.31 -6.75
CA LYS A 124 -10.71 -6.31 -6.25
C LYS A 124 -11.59 -5.79 -7.37
N ARG A 125 -11.01 -5.48 -8.53
CA ARG A 125 -11.76 -5.01 -9.71
C ARG A 125 -12.75 -6.06 -10.21
N ALA A 126 -12.36 -7.34 -10.22
CA ALA A 126 -13.24 -8.43 -10.64
C ALA A 126 -14.41 -8.63 -9.68
N ASN A 127 -14.21 -8.39 -8.37
CA ASN A 127 -15.25 -8.51 -7.35
C ASN A 127 -16.16 -7.29 -7.27
N ARG A 128 -15.75 -6.15 -7.84
CA ARG A 128 -16.60 -4.97 -8.03
C ARG A 128 -17.17 -5.00 -9.43
N SER A 129 -18.37 -4.54 -9.61
CA SER A 129 -19.02 -4.46 -10.93
C SER A 129 -18.52 -3.27 -11.75
N ASP A 130 -17.31 -2.89 -11.51
CA ASP A 130 -16.69 -1.70 -12.14
C ASP A 130 -16.19 -2.00 -13.54
#